data_7981817f69eb05d28823dd6f9da1497a
#
_entry.id   7981817f69eb05d28823dd6f9da1497a
#
_cell.length_a   1.000
_cell.length_b   1.000
_cell.length_c   1.000
_cell.angle_alpha   90.00
_cell.angle_beta   90.00
_cell.angle_gamma   90.00
#
_symmetry.space_group_name_H-M   'P 1'
#
loop_
_entity.id
_entity.type
_entity.pdbx_description
1 polymer ?
#
loop_
_entity_poly.entity_id
_entity_poly.type
_entity_poly.pdbx_seq_one_letter_code
_entity_poly.pdbx_strand_id
1 'polypeptide(L)'
;MQTMIENQYTTQNLTDKNGYSYQQVQNDENGVRIYTLKNGLKVYLAQNNDAPRIQTYIPVKTGSNNDPADNTGLAHYLEHMMFKGTSKLGTLDWGKEKELLDQISDLYEQHKAEQNPDKKKEIYKKIDEISQEASQYAIANEYDKAISSLGATGTNAHTWLDETVYKNNIP
;
A
#
# COMPACT_ATOMS: atom_id res chain seq x y z
N MET A 1 -45.11 18.52 -9.17
CA MET A 1 -44.37 19.11 -8.01
C MET A 1 -43.68 17.97 -7.30
N GLN A 2 -42.44 17.67 -7.67
CA GLN A 2 -41.66 16.61 -7.08
C GLN A 2 -40.97 17.19 -5.83
N THR A 3 -41.44 16.81 -4.65
CA THR A 3 -40.78 17.14 -3.38
C THR A 3 -39.45 16.43 -3.37
N MET A 4 -38.37 17.16 -3.57
CA MET A 4 -37.02 16.68 -3.23
C MET A 4 -37.00 16.43 -1.71
N ILE A 5 -36.96 15.16 -1.34
CA ILE A 5 -36.63 14.77 0.04
C ILE A 5 -35.14 15.09 0.20
N GLU A 6 -34.82 16.23 0.79
CA GLU A 6 -33.50 16.48 1.36
C GLU A 6 -33.29 15.45 2.47
N ASN A 7 -32.63 14.35 2.14
CA ASN A 7 -32.06 13.44 3.14
C ASN A 7 -30.96 14.20 3.87
N GLN A 8 -31.33 14.93 4.91
CA GLN A 8 -30.37 15.53 5.84
C GLN A 8 -29.75 14.39 6.66
N TYR A 9 -28.62 13.87 6.17
CA TYR A 9 -27.78 13.00 6.98
C TYR A 9 -27.16 13.83 8.11
N THR A 10 -27.69 13.68 9.30
CA THR A 10 -27.16 14.36 10.48
C THR A 10 -26.05 13.51 11.07
N THR A 11 -24.85 14.06 11.21
CA THR A 11 -23.76 13.43 11.93
C THR A 11 -23.75 13.91 13.39
N GLN A 12 -23.42 12.99 14.30
CA GLN A 12 -23.21 13.28 15.72
C GLN A 12 -21.77 12.94 16.11
N ASN A 13 -21.20 13.74 17.02
CA ASN A 13 -19.89 13.50 17.61
C ASN A 13 -20.07 12.73 18.92
N LEU A 14 -19.41 11.60 19.02
CA LEU A 14 -19.48 10.68 20.16
C LEU A 14 -18.07 10.35 20.65
N THR A 15 -17.98 9.72 21.82
CA THR A 15 -16.72 9.21 22.38
C THR A 15 -16.88 7.74 22.73
N ASP A 16 -15.92 6.92 22.37
CA ASP A 16 -15.94 5.50 22.71
C ASP A 16 -15.46 5.25 24.16
N LYS A 17 -15.57 3.99 24.61
CA LYS A 17 -15.18 3.58 25.96
C LYS A 17 -13.69 3.79 26.31
N ASN A 18 -12.84 3.98 25.29
CA ASN A 18 -11.41 4.20 25.43
C ASN A 18 -11.03 5.69 25.34
N GLY A 19 -12.03 6.57 25.20
CA GLY A 19 -11.84 8.01 25.12
C GLY A 19 -11.56 8.55 23.70
N TYR A 20 -11.69 7.74 22.65
CA TYR A 20 -11.51 8.22 21.27
C TYR A 20 -12.81 8.84 20.75
N SER A 21 -12.71 10.07 20.24
CA SER A 21 -13.82 10.74 19.59
C SER A 21 -14.04 10.19 18.18
N TYR A 22 -15.30 10.00 17.82
CA TYR A 22 -15.69 9.56 16.47
C TYR A 22 -16.97 10.27 16.01
N GLN A 23 -17.20 10.28 14.73
CA GLN A 23 -18.44 10.70 14.09
C GLN A 23 -19.27 9.48 13.69
N GLN A 24 -20.58 9.63 13.78
CA GLN A 24 -21.52 8.61 13.32
C GLN A 24 -22.69 9.32 12.63
N VAL A 25 -23.17 8.75 11.52
CA VAL A 25 -24.40 9.21 10.88
C VAL A 25 -25.58 8.74 11.72
N GLN A 26 -26.48 9.65 12.05
CA GLN A 26 -27.69 9.32 12.79
C GLN A 26 -28.60 8.41 11.95
N ASN A 27 -29.10 7.34 12.55
CA ASN A 27 -29.92 6.30 11.89
C ASN A 27 -29.18 5.50 10.78
N ASP A 28 -27.83 5.44 10.82
CA ASP A 28 -27.08 4.51 9.99
C ASP A 28 -27.29 3.07 10.51
N GLU A 29 -27.92 2.23 9.68
CA GLU A 29 -28.22 0.82 10.03
C GLU A 29 -26.96 -0.01 10.25
N ASN A 30 -25.85 0.35 9.60
CA ASN A 30 -24.55 -0.32 9.76
C ASN A 30 -23.77 0.19 10.99
N GLY A 31 -24.19 1.30 11.59
CA GLY A 31 -23.58 1.89 12.77
C GLY A 31 -22.11 2.27 12.58
N VAL A 32 -21.73 2.73 11.37
CA VAL A 32 -20.35 3.05 11.04
C VAL A 32 -19.80 4.16 11.92
N ARG A 33 -18.66 3.91 12.56
CA ARG A 33 -17.91 4.89 13.35
C ARG A 33 -16.76 5.43 12.52
N ILE A 34 -16.65 6.77 12.45
CA ILE A 34 -15.64 7.46 11.65
C ILE A 34 -14.68 8.17 12.61
N TYR A 35 -13.48 7.64 12.73
CA TYR A 35 -12.42 8.24 13.54
C TYR A 35 -11.50 9.07 12.64
N THR A 36 -11.04 10.21 13.15
CA THR A 36 -9.99 11.01 12.50
C THR A 36 -8.79 11.04 13.43
N LEU A 37 -7.67 10.46 12.99
CA LEU A 37 -6.44 10.42 13.75
C LEU A 37 -5.69 11.76 13.66
N LYS A 38 -4.73 11.98 14.58
CA LYS A 38 -3.95 13.23 14.65
C LYS A 38 -3.19 13.57 13.37
N ASN A 39 -2.80 12.55 12.59
CA ASN A 39 -2.14 12.69 11.29
C ASN A 39 -3.10 12.91 10.12
N GLY A 40 -4.41 13.03 10.37
CA GLY A 40 -5.43 13.21 9.35
C GLY A 40 -6.00 11.93 8.76
N LEU A 41 -5.46 10.75 9.12
CA LEU A 41 -6.01 9.46 8.66
C LEU A 41 -7.44 9.27 9.17
N LYS A 42 -8.36 8.94 8.28
CA LYS A 42 -9.72 8.54 8.63
C LYS A 42 -9.84 7.03 8.70
N VAL A 43 -10.44 6.54 9.78
CA VAL A 43 -10.69 5.12 10.01
C VAL A 43 -12.19 4.90 10.12
N TYR A 44 -12.74 4.08 9.25
CA TYR A 44 -14.15 3.71 9.22
C TYR A 44 -14.29 2.31 9.82
N LEU A 45 -15.05 2.17 10.91
CA LEU A 45 -15.31 0.90 11.56
C LEU A 45 -16.79 0.55 11.48
N ALA A 46 -17.11 -0.52 10.77
CA ALA A 46 -18.43 -1.15 10.76
C ALA A 46 -18.34 -2.50 11.46
N GLN A 47 -19.21 -2.76 12.44
CA GLN A 47 -19.25 -4.05 13.13
C GLN A 47 -20.23 -4.98 12.41
N ASN A 48 -19.73 -6.16 11.99
CA ASN A 48 -20.54 -7.26 11.50
C ASN A 48 -20.25 -8.49 12.34
N ASN A 49 -21.28 -9.10 12.91
CA ASN A 49 -21.17 -10.27 13.79
C ASN A 49 -21.46 -11.60 13.07
N ASP A 50 -21.71 -11.57 11.76
CA ASP A 50 -22.04 -12.78 10.98
C ASP A 50 -20.84 -13.71 10.78
N ALA A 51 -19.62 -13.15 10.85
CA ALA A 51 -18.40 -13.94 10.75
C ALA A 51 -17.32 -13.41 11.71
N PRO A 52 -16.51 -14.29 12.34
CA PRO A 52 -15.43 -13.91 13.25
C PRO A 52 -14.18 -13.48 12.45
N ARG A 53 -14.32 -12.51 11.55
CA ARG A 53 -13.24 -12.04 10.69
C ARG A 53 -13.31 -10.53 10.50
N ILE A 54 -12.15 -9.93 10.20
CA ILE A 54 -12.02 -8.51 9.92
C ILE A 54 -11.69 -8.34 8.44
N GLN A 55 -12.59 -7.70 7.71
CA GLN A 55 -12.32 -7.25 6.34
C GLN A 55 -11.69 -5.86 6.38
N THR A 56 -10.47 -5.73 5.90
CA THR A 56 -9.76 -4.45 5.85
C THR A 56 -9.64 -3.92 4.43
N TYR A 57 -9.81 -2.62 4.28
CA TYR A 57 -9.53 -1.86 3.06
C TYR A 57 -8.69 -0.64 3.45
N ILE A 58 -7.58 -0.41 2.76
CA ILE A 58 -6.71 0.75 2.93
C ILE A 58 -6.69 1.50 1.60
N PRO A 59 -7.65 2.42 1.37
CA PRO A 59 -7.68 3.24 0.17
C PRO A 59 -6.70 4.41 0.30
N VAL A 60 -5.87 4.58 -0.71
CA VAL A 60 -4.98 5.72 -0.91
C VAL A 60 -5.54 6.55 -2.06
N LYS A 61 -5.78 7.84 -1.83
CA LYS A 61 -6.32 8.76 -2.84
C LYS A 61 -5.22 9.16 -3.84
N THR A 62 -4.67 8.17 -4.54
CA THR A 62 -3.66 8.33 -5.58
C THR A 62 -3.77 7.13 -6.52
N GLY A 63 -3.89 7.39 -7.81
CA GLY A 63 -3.96 6.38 -8.85
C GLY A 63 -3.23 6.85 -10.11
N SER A 64 -3.46 6.18 -11.24
CA SER A 64 -2.72 6.43 -12.49
C SER A 64 -2.88 7.85 -13.06
N ASN A 65 -3.94 8.58 -12.71
CA ASN A 65 -4.10 9.99 -13.07
C ASN A 65 -3.08 10.91 -12.37
N ASN A 66 -2.45 10.46 -11.30
CA ASN A 66 -1.46 11.20 -10.53
C ASN A 66 -0.03 10.91 -10.98
N ASP A 67 0.15 9.98 -11.93
CA ASP A 67 1.46 9.67 -12.47
C ASP A 67 2.08 10.88 -13.18
N PRO A 68 3.39 11.11 -13.07
CA PRO A 68 4.09 12.09 -13.90
C PRO A 68 3.91 11.74 -15.39
N ALA A 69 3.76 12.76 -16.24
CA ALA A 69 3.52 12.56 -17.67
C ALA A 69 4.66 11.82 -18.40
N ASP A 70 5.87 11.93 -17.88
CA ASP A 70 7.08 11.27 -18.38
C ASP A 70 7.38 9.92 -17.70
N ASN A 71 6.54 9.50 -16.73
CA ASN A 71 6.73 8.27 -15.94
C ASN A 71 5.38 7.64 -15.58
N THR A 72 4.62 7.28 -16.59
CA THR A 72 3.31 6.64 -16.41
C THR A 72 3.44 5.21 -15.85
N GLY A 73 2.45 4.79 -15.05
CA GLY A 73 2.43 3.48 -14.39
C GLY A 73 3.11 3.46 -13.01
N LEU A 74 3.56 4.62 -12.50
CA LEU A 74 4.29 4.73 -11.24
C LEU A 74 3.43 4.33 -10.03
N ALA A 75 2.17 4.74 -9.99
CA ALA A 75 1.25 4.37 -8.92
C ALA A 75 1.03 2.85 -8.85
N HIS A 76 0.83 2.20 -10.00
CA HIS A 76 0.68 0.76 -10.10
C HIS A 76 1.98 0.01 -9.74
N TYR A 77 3.12 0.54 -10.18
CA TYR A 77 4.42 -0.03 -9.81
C TYR A 77 4.66 0.04 -8.30
N LEU A 78 4.32 1.17 -7.66
CA LEU A 78 4.41 1.30 -6.21
C LEU A 78 3.49 0.31 -5.48
N GLU A 79 2.29 0.05 -6.00
CA GLU A 79 1.40 -0.99 -5.48
C GLU A 79 2.13 -2.35 -5.40
N HIS A 80 2.78 -2.79 -6.48
CA HIS A 80 3.56 -4.03 -6.49
C HIS A 80 4.73 -4.01 -5.51
N MET A 81 5.40 -2.86 -5.36
CA MET A 81 6.53 -2.72 -4.44
C MET A 81 6.14 -2.88 -2.98
N MET A 82 4.90 -2.51 -2.60
CA MET A 82 4.40 -2.65 -1.23
C MET A 82 4.35 -4.10 -0.73
N PHE A 83 4.35 -5.10 -1.62
CA PHE A 83 4.35 -6.53 -1.30
C PHE A 83 5.76 -7.14 -1.27
N LYS A 84 6.81 -6.39 -1.63
CA LYS A 84 8.18 -6.94 -1.75
C LYS A 84 8.89 -7.12 -0.41
N GLY A 85 8.53 -6.33 0.59
CA GLY A 85 9.12 -6.42 1.90
C GLY A 85 9.63 -5.08 2.44
N THR A 86 10.37 -5.16 3.53
CA THR A 86 10.95 -4.02 4.24
C THR A 86 12.34 -4.39 4.73
N SER A 87 13.04 -3.47 5.40
CA SER A 87 14.32 -3.75 6.09
C SER A 87 14.23 -4.81 7.21
N LYS A 88 13.02 -5.27 7.56
CA LYS A 88 12.78 -6.25 8.63
C LYS A 88 12.00 -7.48 8.18
N LEU A 89 11.45 -7.44 6.97
CA LEU A 89 10.64 -8.50 6.39
C LEU A 89 11.03 -8.63 4.91
N GLY A 90 11.35 -9.82 4.45
CA GLY A 90 11.74 -10.08 3.05
C GLY A 90 13.23 -10.06 2.81
N THR A 91 14.07 -10.02 3.86
CA THR A 91 15.53 -10.04 3.77
C THR A 91 16.17 -10.99 4.78
N LEU A 92 17.23 -11.68 4.36
CA LEU A 92 18.07 -12.50 5.24
C LEU A 92 19.11 -11.65 5.99
N ASP A 93 19.64 -10.61 5.36
CA ASP A 93 20.63 -9.69 5.89
C ASP A 93 20.48 -8.32 5.24
N TRP A 94 19.67 -7.47 5.87
CA TRP A 94 19.40 -6.13 5.35
C TRP A 94 20.65 -5.27 5.18
N GLY A 95 21.66 -5.44 6.05
CA GLY A 95 22.90 -4.66 5.96
C GLY A 95 23.60 -4.89 4.61
N LYS A 96 23.79 -6.15 4.26
CA LYS A 96 24.42 -6.54 2.99
C LYS A 96 23.54 -6.25 1.78
N GLU A 97 22.26 -6.59 1.87
CA GLU A 97 21.32 -6.33 0.78
C GLU A 97 21.23 -4.83 0.47
N LYS A 98 21.15 -3.98 1.49
CA LYS A 98 21.11 -2.53 1.32
C LYS A 98 22.32 -1.97 0.59
N GLU A 99 23.53 -2.42 0.94
CA GLU A 99 24.76 -1.98 0.25
C GLU A 99 24.74 -2.31 -1.25
N LEU A 100 24.20 -3.46 -1.61
CA LEU A 100 24.03 -3.86 -3.03
C LEU A 100 22.92 -3.06 -3.71
N LEU A 101 21.80 -2.83 -3.04
CA LEU A 101 20.72 -2.01 -3.57
C LEU A 101 21.15 -0.54 -3.78
N ASP A 102 21.95 0.02 -2.88
CA ASP A 102 22.51 1.36 -3.04
C ASP A 102 23.43 1.42 -4.29
N GLN A 103 24.28 0.41 -4.50
CA GLN A 103 25.14 0.31 -5.71
C GLN A 103 24.30 0.17 -6.99
N ILE A 104 23.23 -0.61 -6.96
CA ILE A 104 22.30 -0.75 -8.10
C ILE A 104 21.66 0.62 -8.41
N SER A 105 21.22 1.35 -7.40
CA SER A 105 20.65 2.70 -7.56
C SER A 105 21.62 3.65 -8.22
N ASP A 106 22.87 3.71 -7.75
CA ASP A 106 23.91 4.55 -8.29
C ASP A 106 24.25 4.19 -9.76
N LEU A 107 24.27 2.90 -10.08
CA LEU A 107 24.49 2.44 -11.45
C LEU A 107 23.33 2.79 -12.38
N TYR A 108 22.08 2.78 -11.91
CA TYR A 108 20.94 3.24 -12.70
C TYR A 108 21.03 4.74 -12.99
N GLU A 109 21.47 5.57 -12.05
CA GLU A 109 21.71 7.00 -12.30
C GLU A 109 22.84 7.21 -13.34
N GLN A 110 23.93 6.45 -13.26
CA GLN A 110 24.99 6.47 -14.28
C GLN A 110 24.47 6.00 -15.64
N HIS A 111 23.68 4.94 -15.69
CA HIS A 111 23.06 4.45 -16.93
C HIS A 111 22.14 5.50 -17.56
N LYS A 112 21.36 6.22 -16.74
CA LYS A 112 20.47 7.29 -17.19
C LYS A 112 21.26 8.46 -17.81
N ALA A 113 22.38 8.84 -17.21
CA ALA A 113 23.22 9.94 -17.65
C ALA A 113 24.08 9.61 -18.89
N GLU A 114 24.45 8.35 -19.11
CA GLU A 114 25.31 7.92 -20.21
C GLU A 114 24.58 8.04 -21.55
N GLN A 115 25.29 8.52 -22.59
CA GLN A 115 24.76 8.68 -23.94
C GLN A 115 25.28 7.61 -24.92
N ASN A 116 26.42 6.99 -24.61
CA ASN A 116 27.03 5.97 -25.46
C ASN A 116 26.30 4.61 -25.28
N PRO A 117 25.71 4.03 -26.33
CA PRO A 117 24.95 2.79 -26.25
C PRO A 117 25.76 1.58 -25.74
N ASP A 118 27.04 1.48 -26.08
CA ASP A 118 27.89 0.35 -25.66
C ASP A 118 28.24 0.47 -24.17
N LYS A 119 28.55 1.67 -23.70
CA LYS A 119 28.75 1.92 -22.27
C LYS A 119 27.47 1.69 -21.46
N LYS A 120 26.30 2.05 -21.99
CA LYS A 120 25.00 1.72 -21.34
C LYS A 120 24.85 0.22 -21.15
N LYS A 121 25.19 -0.59 -22.16
CA LYS A 121 25.13 -2.05 -22.03
C LYS A 121 26.09 -2.59 -20.96
N GLU A 122 27.30 -2.02 -20.88
CA GLU A 122 28.27 -2.39 -19.84
C GLU A 122 27.79 -2.06 -18.44
N ILE A 123 27.19 -0.85 -18.26
CA ILE A 123 26.60 -0.48 -16.97
C ILE A 123 25.44 -1.40 -16.62
N TYR A 124 24.56 -1.69 -17.59
CA TYR A 124 23.42 -2.58 -17.35
C TYR A 124 23.85 -4.00 -16.96
N LYS A 125 24.94 -4.51 -17.59
CA LYS A 125 25.50 -5.80 -17.20
C LYS A 125 25.98 -5.83 -15.76
N LYS A 126 26.61 -4.74 -15.27
CA LYS A 126 27.00 -4.60 -13.87
C LYS A 126 25.78 -4.56 -12.93
N ILE A 127 24.73 -3.84 -13.34
CA ILE A 127 23.45 -3.83 -12.60
C ILE A 127 22.90 -5.24 -12.45
N ASP A 128 22.91 -6.03 -13.53
CA ASP A 128 22.43 -7.42 -13.53
C ASP A 128 23.25 -8.31 -12.60
N GLU A 129 24.59 -8.23 -12.68
CA GLU A 129 25.50 -8.97 -11.80
C GLU A 129 25.26 -8.66 -10.32
N ILE A 130 25.16 -7.38 -9.94
CA ILE A 130 24.92 -6.97 -8.56
C ILE A 130 23.49 -7.33 -8.12
N SER A 131 22.50 -7.26 -9.02
CA SER A 131 21.12 -7.66 -8.73
C SER A 131 21.03 -9.15 -8.43
N GLN A 132 21.80 -9.99 -9.13
CA GLN A 132 21.88 -11.43 -8.85
C GLN A 132 22.53 -11.68 -7.48
N GLU A 133 23.54 -10.91 -7.09
CA GLU A 133 24.13 -10.99 -5.77
C GLU A 133 23.12 -10.55 -4.68
N ALA A 134 22.46 -9.42 -4.86
CA ALA A 134 21.43 -8.92 -3.94
C ALA A 134 20.28 -9.92 -3.75
N SER A 135 19.88 -10.62 -4.81
CA SER A 135 18.81 -11.61 -4.77
C SER A 135 19.06 -12.78 -3.81
N GLN A 136 20.33 -13.06 -3.47
CA GLN A 136 20.68 -14.09 -2.50
C GLN A 136 20.27 -13.73 -1.07
N TYR A 137 20.09 -12.44 -0.80
CA TYR A 137 19.61 -11.95 0.50
C TYR A 137 18.10 -11.75 0.53
N ALA A 138 17.43 -11.69 -0.60
CA ALA A 138 16.00 -11.50 -0.67
C ALA A 138 15.22 -12.79 -0.37
N ILE A 139 14.20 -12.70 0.49
CA ILE A 139 13.26 -13.79 0.76
C ILE A 139 12.02 -13.55 -0.08
N ALA A 140 11.83 -14.38 -1.10
CA ALA A 140 10.67 -14.26 -1.99
C ALA A 140 9.36 -14.56 -1.25
N ASN A 141 8.34 -13.73 -1.49
CA ASN A 141 6.97 -13.90 -1.01
C ASN A 141 6.83 -14.02 0.53
N GLU A 142 7.75 -13.42 1.29
CA GLU A 142 7.70 -13.48 2.75
C GLU A 142 6.46 -12.77 3.31
N TYR A 143 6.05 -11.65 2.71
CA TYR A 143 4.82 -10.96 3.08
C TYR A 143 3.60 -11.88 2.95
N ASP A 144 3.43 -12.54 1.80
CA ASP A 144 2.31 -13.46 1.58
C ASP A 144 2.31 -14.64 2.54
N LYS A 145 3.50 -15.19 2.83
CA LYS A 145 3.66 -16.27 3.81
C LYS A 145 3.30 -15.79 5.22
N ALA A 146 3.76 -14.61 5.62
CA ALA A 146 3.47 -14.04 6.94
C ALA A 146 1.97 -13.79 7.11
N ILE A 147 1.32 -13.12 6.16
CA ILE A 147 -0.11 -12.84 6.21
C ILE A 147 -0.94 -14.14 6.16
N SER A 148 -0.57 -15.09 5.31
CA SER A 148 -1.25 -16.40 5.23
C SER A 148 -1.09 -17.20 6.51
N SER A 149 0.07 -17.15 7.19
CA SER A 149 0.29 -17.83 8.47
C SER A 149 -0.59 -17.28 9.59
N LEU A 150 -1.03 -16.02 9.49
CA LEU A 150 -2.02 -15.38 10.37
C LEU A 150 -3.47 -15.79 10.02
N GLY A 151 -3.67 -16.62 8.99
CA GLY A 151 -4.98 -17.04 8.53
C GLY A 151 -5.69 -16.01 7.63
N ALA A 152 -4.95 -15.07 7.05
CA ALA A 152 -5.51 -14.14 6.08
C ALA A 152 -5.94 -14.85 4.78
N THR A 153 -7.01 -14.35 4.18
CA THR A 153 -7.52 -14.80 2.88
C THR A 153 -7.86 -13.58 2.03
N GLY A 154 -7.81 -13.71 0.71
CA GLY A 154 -8.20 -12.63 -0.20
C GLY A 154 -7.29 -11.39 -0.11
N THR A 155 -6.04 -11.55 0.34
CA THR A 155 -5.01 -10.51 0.28
C THR A 155 -4.81 -10.10 -1.17
N ASN A 156 -5.02 -8.84 -1.48
CA ASN A 156 -4.87 -8.30 -2.82
C ASN A 156 -4.78 -6.78 -2.78
N ALA A 157 -4.43 -6.18 -3.90
CA ALA A 157 -4.52 -4.75 -4.12
C ALA A 157 -4.98 -4.45 -5.54
N HIS A 158 -5.30 -3.20 -5.82
CA HIS A 158 -5.52 -2.70 -7.17
C HIS A 158 -5.21 -1.21 -7.24
N THR A 159 -4.75 -0.77 -8.39
CA THR A 159 -4.59 0.64 -8.75
C THR A 159 -5.60 1.00 -9.82
N TRP A 160 -6.37 2.05 -9.57
CA TRP A 160 -7.35 2.61 -10.49
C TRP A 160 -6.89 4.01 -10.96
N LEU A 161 -7.79 4.77 -11.58
CA LEU A 161 -7.45 6.10 -12.10
C LEU A 161 -7.09 7.10 -10.99
N ASP A 162 -7.80 7.07 -9.87
CA ASP A 162 -7.71 8.05 -8.77
C ASP A 162 -7.52 7.43 -7.38
N GLU A 163 -7.39 6.11 -7.31
CA GLU A 163 -7.17 5.39 -6.07
C GLU A 163 -6.26 4.17 -6.23
N THR A 164 -5.60 3.81 -5.14
CA THR A 164 -4.94 2.51 -4.94
C THR A 164 -5.46 1.91 -3.65
N VAL A 165 -5.95 0.67 -3.68
CA VAL A 165 -6.59 0.03 -2.53
C VAL A 165 -5.89 -1.28 -2.18
N TYR A 166 -5.50 -1.43 -0.92
CA TYR A 166 -4.98 -2.68 -0.35
C TYR A 166 -6.05 -3.33 0.52
N LYS A 167 -6.28 -4.63 0.36
CA LYS A 167 -7.32 -5.36 1.07
C LYS A 167 -6.83 -6.67 1.67
N ASN A 168 -7.35 -7.00 2.86
CA ASN A 168 -7.13 -8.27 3.53
C ASN A 168 -8.41 -8.71 4.23
N ASN A 169 -8.58 -10.03 4.36
CA ASN A 169 -9.57 -10.64 5.23
C ASN A 169 -8.82 -11.48 6.25
N ILE A 170 -8.76 -11.00 7.49
CA ILE A 170 -7.99 -11.59 8.60
C ILE A 170 -8.93 -12.16 9.67
N PRO A 171 -8.51 -13.19 10.46
CA PRO A 171 -9.27 -13.72 11.57
C PRO A 171 -9.58 -12.68 12.64
#